data_a5e4222b5b8825dd6bfee6a8c0740681
#
_entry.id   a5e4222b5b8825dd6bfee6a8c0740681
#
_cell.length_a   1.000
_cell.length_b   1.000
_cell.length_c   1.000
_cell.angle_alpha   90.00
_cell.angle_beta   90.00
_cell.angle_gamma   90.00
#
_symmetry.space_group_name_H-M   'P 1'
#
loop_
_entity.id
_entity.type
_entity.pdbx_description
1 polymer ?
#
loop_
_entity_poly.entity_id
_entity_poly.type
_entity_poly.pdbx_seq_one_letter_code
_entity_poly.pdbx_strand_id
1 'polypeptide(L)'
;MTDQAKKKREPVPDEITIQLSKPIVLKSNGEEEHVTEINLKEPTLGQLTAFIKKTNKESALDCMVWLVSEISGIPQLALKEIGTRDYYKAQEYLSAFLTPPDEDDLEGN
;
A
#
# COMPACT_ATOMS: atom_id res chain seq x y z
N MET A 1 -11.76 -0.61 -31.92
CA MET A 1 -11.35 -0.47 -31.44
C MET A 1 -10.74 -0.42 -30.93
N THR A 2 -10.55 -0.41 -30.69
CA THR A 2 -9.91 -0.29 -30.30
C THR A 2 -9.56 0.13 -29.34
N ASP A 3 -9.77 0.64 -28.96
CA ASP A 3 -9.48 1.21 -27.99
C ASP A 3 -9.30 0.49 -26.88
N GLN A 4 -9.66 -0.36 -26.77
CA GLN A 4 -9.44 -1.13 -25.86
C GLN A 4 -8.17 -1.29 -25.65
N ALA A 5 -7.63 -1.42 -26.48
CA ALA A 5 -6.31 -1.57 -26.40
C ALA A 5 -5.83 -0.48 -25.62
N LYS A 6 -6.32 0.53 -25.83
CA LYS A 6 -5.87 1.54 -25.22
C LYS A 6 -6.56 1.70 -24.05
N LYS A 7 -7.03 0.84 -23.51
CA LYS A 7 -7.60 0.93 -22.45
C LYS A 7 -6.75 1.55 -21.58
N LYS A 8 -6.92 2.60 -21.14
CA LYS A 8 -6.11 3.20 -20.35
C LYS A 8 -6.19 2.68 -19.04
N ARG A 9 -5.23 2.70 -18.27
CA ARG A 9 -5.29 2.36 -16.95
C ARG A 9 -6.13 3.33 -16.29
N GLU A 10 -6.91 2.94 -15.37
CA GLU A 10 -7.70 3.85 -14.63
C GLU A 10 -6.83 4.67 -13.74
N PRO A 11 -7.15 5.91 -13.51
CA PRO A 11 -6.35 6.74 -12.61
C PRO A 11 -6.32 6.11 -11.22
N VAL A 12 -5.19 6.18 -10.59
CA VAL A 12 -5.04 5.65 -9.25
C VAL A 12 -5.55 6.70 -8.27
N PRO A 13 -6.44 6.33 -7.36
CA PRO A 13 -7.00 7.32 -6.44
C PRO A 13 -5.93 7.88 -5.52
N ASP A 14 -6.16 9.11 -5.04
CA ASP A 14 -5.23 9.74 -4.10
C ASP A 14 -5.22 8.99 -2.78
N GLU A 15 -6.32 8.40 -2.40
CA GLU A 15 -6.40 7.62 -1.17
C GLU A 15 -7.40 6.51 -1.34
N ILE A 16 -7.24 5.44 -0.57
CA ILE A 16 -8.22 4.37 -0.55
C ILE A 16 -8.41 3.91 0.87
N THR A 17 -9.54 3.25 1.11
CA THR A 17 -9.80 2.61 2.39
C THR A 17 -10.03 1.13 2.12
N ILE A 18 -9.30 0.28 2.82
CA ILE A 18 -9.43 -1.16 2.70
C ILE A 18 -10.18 -1.64 3.92
N GLN A 19 -11.33 -2.26 3.71
CA GLN A 19 -12.08 -2.83 4.83
C GLN A 19 -11.46 -4.16 5.16
N LEU A 20 -11.10 -4.35 6.43
CA LEU A 20 -10.47 -5.58 6.85
C LEU A 20 -11.50 -6.66 7.07
N SER A 21 -11.17 -7.87 6.65
CA SER A 21 -12.07 -8.99 6.88
C SER A 21 -12.11 -9.35 8.35
N LYS A 22 -11.04 -9.03 9.08
CA LYS A 22 -11.01 -9.22 10.52
C LYS A 22 -10.41 -7.99 11.15
N PRO A 23 -10.98 -7.47 12.23
CA PRO A 23 -10.40 -6.30 12.87
C PRO A 23 -9.04 -6.60 13.47
N ILE A 24 -8.20 -5.60 13.53
CA ILE A 24 -6.94 -5.68 14.23
C ILE A 24 -7.18 -5.13 15.63
N VAL A 25 -6.66 -5.79 16.64
CA VAL A 25 -6.80 -5.33 18.00
C VAL A 25 -5.48 -4.69 18.43
N LEU A 26 -5.53 -3.41 18.77
CA LEU A 26 -4.36 -2.71 19.28
C LEU A 26 -4.55 -2.51 20.78
N LYS A 27 -3.53 -2.86 21.55
CA LYS A 27 -3.60 -2.70 22.99
C LYS A 27 -2.59 -1.67 23.42
N SER A 28 -3.02 -0.74 24.22
CA SER A 28 -2.13 0.31 24.67
C SER A 28 -2.60 0.78 26.04
N ASN A 29 -1.71 0.76 27.01
CA ASN A 29 -2.05 1.24 28.37
C ASN A 29 -3.30 0.61 28.92
N GLY A 30 -3.47 -0.68 28.69
CA GLY A 30 -4.62 -1.40 29.23
C GLY A 30 -5.90 -1.22 28.44
N GLU A 31 -5.83 -0.46 27.34
CA GLU A 31 -7.02 -0.23 26.53
C GLU A 31 -6.88 -0.97 25.22
N GLU A 32 -8.01 -1.32 24.64
CA GLU A 32 -8.03 -1.97 23.34
C GLU A 32 -8.69 -1.08 22.33
N GLU A 33 -8.13 -1.05 21.14
CA GLU A 33 -8.72 -0.33 20.04
C GLU A 33 -8.87 -1.31 18.90
N HIS A 34 -10.04 -1.36 18.27
CA HIS A 34 -10.26 -2.24 17.15
C HIS A 34 -10.17 -1.45 15.85
N VAL A 35 -9.24 -1.85 15.01
CA VAL A 35 -9.04 -1.20 13.73
C VAL A 35 -9.72 -2.07 12.68
N THR A 36 -10.70 -1.52 11.99
CA THR A 36 -11.49 -2.29 11.03
C THR A 36 -11.15 -1.94 9.60
N GLU A 37 -10.31 -0.95 9.38
CA GLU A 37 -9.97 -0.55 8.02
C GLU A 37 -8.55 0.01 7.98
N ILE A 38 -7.96 -0.03 6.80
CA ILE A 38 -6.63 0.54 6.56
C ILE A 38 -6.82 1.67 5.58
N ASN A 39 -6.32 2.85 5.91
CA ASN A 39 -6.39 4.00 5.02
C ASN A 39 -5.02 4.25 4.42
N LEU A 40 -4.95 4.27 3.11
CA LEU A 40 -3.69 4.48 2.41
C LEU A 40 -3.82 5.65 1.46
N LYS A 41 -2.70 6.27 1.19
CA LYS A 41 -2.66 7.37 0.23
C LYS A 41 -1.32 7.32 -0.48
N GLU A 42 -1.18 8.14 -1.49
CA GLU A 42 0.05 8.16 -2.27
C GLU A 42 1.25 8.39 -1.38
N PRO A 43 2.31 7.57 -1.50
CA PRO A 43 3.51 7.78 -0.69
C PRO A 43 4.20 9.07 -1.07
N THR A 44 4.91 9.66 -0.13
CA THR A 44 5.74 10.81 -0.45
C THR A 44 7.03 10.33 -1.07
N LEU A 45 7.75 11.24 -1.70
CA LEU A 45 9.04 10.91 -2.26
C LEU A 45 9.99 10.42 -1.18
N GLY A 46 9.91 11.01 0.02
CA GLY A 46 10.75 10.55 1.13
C GLY A 46 10.45 9.11 1.51
N GLN A 47 9.17 8.75 1.52
CA GLN A 47 8.79 7.37 1.82
C GLN A 47 9.27 6.43 0.75
N LEU A 48 9.18 6.84 -0.53
CA LEU A 48 9.68 6.01 -1.62
C LEU A 48 11.18 5.82 -1.51
N THR A 49 11.91 6.88 -1.18
CA THR A 49 13.35 6.78 -1.03
C THR A 49 13.72 5.80 0.07
N ALA A 50 13.03 5.89 1.20
CA ALA A 50 13.31 5.01 2.32
C ALA A 50 12.95 3.56 1.96
N PHE A 51 11.84 3.38 1.23
CA PHE A 51 11.44 2.06 0.81
C PHE A 51 12.52 1.41 -0.07
N ILE A 52 13.02 2.17 -1.04
CA ILE A 52 14.05 1.63 -1.94
C ILE A 52 15.31 1.25 -1.16
N LYS A 53 15.71 2.08 -0.21
CA LYS A 53 16.88 1.74 0.58
C LYS A 53 16.66 0.48 1.40
N LYS A 54 15.46 0.28 1.92
CA LYS A 54 15.18 -0.90 2.71
C LYS A 54 15.24 -2.16 1.87
N THR A 55 14.92 -2.09 0.58
CA THR A 55 14.93 -3.29 -0.24
C THR A 55 16.33 -3.85 -0.42
N ASN A 56 17.35 -3.09 -0.07
CA ASN A 56 18.71 -3.60 -0.13
C ASN A 56 19.04 -4.49 1.06
N LYS A 57 18.24 -4.42 2.12
CA LYS A 57 18.53 -5.17 3.33
C LYS A 57 17.42 -6.07 3.78
N GLU A 58 16.21 -5.81 3.38
CA GLU A 58 15.06 -6.56 3.87
C GLU A 58 14.27 -7.12 2.70
N SER A 59 13.44 -8.10 2.97
CA SER A 59 12.64 -8.70 1.92
C SER A 59 11.63 -7.69 1.40
N ALA A 60 11.18 -7.91 0.18
CA ALA A 60 10.18 -7.03 -0.41
C ALA A 60 8.92 -6.98 0.44
N LEU A 61 8.53 -8.12 1.00
CA LEU A 61 7.34 -8.17 1.83
C LEU A 61 7.50 -7.33 3.08
N ASP A 62 8.64 -7.43 3.75
CA ASP A 62 8.87 -6.64 4.95
C ASP A 62 8.91 -5.16 4.62
N CYS A 63 9.48 -4.80 3.48
CA CYS A 63 9.52 -3.40 3.09
C CYS A 63 8.12 -2.87 2.83
N MET A 64 7.26 -3.69 2.23
CA MET A 64 5.91 -3.25 1.95
C MET A 64 5.10 -3.10 3.24
N VAL A 65 5.29 -4.02 4.20
CA VAL A 65 4.61 -3.90 5.48
C VAL A 65 5.05 -2.62 6.18
N TRP A 66 6.35 -2.31 6.09
CA TRP A 66 6.83 -1.06 6.64
C TRP A 66 6.14 0.14 6.00
N LEU A 67 6.01 0.12 4.67
CA LEU A 67 5.41 1.25 3.96
C LEU A 67 3.93 1.40 4.33
N VAL A 68 3.21 0.29 4.42
CA VAL A 68 1.81 0.35 4.82
C VAL A 68 1.71 0.94 6.23
N SER A 69 2.63 0.55 7.11
CA SER A 69 2.64 1.06 8.47
C SER A 69 2.89 2.57 8.48
N GLU A 70 3.85 3.01 7.67
CA GLU A 70 4.18 4.43 7.62
C GLU A 70 3.01 5.27 7.13
N ILE A 71 2.28 4.77 6.18
CA ILE A 71 1.20 5.55 5.59
C ILE A 71 -0.07 5.45 6.42
N SER A 72 -0.38 4.27 6.92
CA SER A 72 -1.64 4.07 7.64
C SER A 72 -1.56 4.45 9.11
N GLY A 73 -0.38 4.48 9.66
CA GLY A 73 -0.22 4.73 11.09
C GLY A 73 -0.43 3.50 11.95
N ILE A 74 -0.65 2.34 11.34
CA ILE A 74 -0.87 1.11 12.10
C ILE A 74 0.49 0.45 12.33
N PRO A 75 0.80 0.03 13.55
CA PRO A 75 2.12 -0.59 13.82
C PRO A 75 2.35 -1.84 12.97
N GLN A 76 3.59 -2.06 12.58
CA GLN A 76 3.91 -3.20 11.74
C GLN A 76 3.50 -4.53 12.36
N LEU A 77 3.70 -4.68 13.66
CA LEU A 77 3.33 -5.93 14.29
C LEU A 77 1.83 -6.20 14.20
N ALA A 78 1.04 -5.14 14.30
CA ALA A 78 -0.40 -5.30 14.18
C ALA A 78 -0.78 -5.63 12.75
N LEU A 79 -0.08 -5.04 11.77
CA LEU A 79 -0.38 -5.33 10.38
C LEU A 79 -0.14 -6.77 10.02
N LYS A 80 0.75 -7.43 10.72
CA LYS A 80 1.02 -8.84 10.41
C LYS A 80 -0.11 -9.77 10.82
N GLU A 81 -1.13 -9.22 11.48
CA GLU A 81 -2.29 -10.03 11.86
C GLU A 81 -3.40 -10.02 10.81
N ILE A 82 -3.30 -9.18 9.78
CA ILE A 82 -4.38 -9.13 8.80
C ILE A 82 -4.29 -10.32 7.86
N GLY A 83 -5.39 -10.61 7.18
CA GLY A 83 -5.38 -11.70 6.22
C GLY A 83 -4.58 -11.31 4.98
N THR A 84 -4.03 -12.31 4.30
CA THR A 84 -3.24 -12.03 3.11
C THR A 84 -4.05 -11.38 2.01
N ARG A 85 -5.34 -11.69 1.93
CA ARG A 85 -6.16 -11.06 0.91
C ARG A 85 -6.25 -9.56 1.12
N ASP A 86 -6.36 -9.14 2.39
CA ASP A 86 -6.41 -7.72 2.68
C ASP A 86 -5.06 -7.08 2.39
N TYR A 87 -3.98 -7.80 2.69
CA TYR A 87 -2.65 -7.29 2.40
C TYR A 87 -2.47 -7.07 0.91
N TYR A 88 -2.96 -8.00 0.08
CA TYR A 88 -2.76 -7.84 -1.35
C TYR A 88 -3.48 -6.61 -1.91
N LYS A 89 -4.58 -6.21 -1.28
CA LYS A 89 -5.23 -4.98 -1.72
C LYS A 89 -4.34 -3.78 -1.46
N ALA A 90 -3.64 -3.77 -0.31
CA ALA A 90 -2.73 -2.69 -0.01
C ALA A 90 -1.55 -2.71 -0.97
N GLN A 91 -1.03 -3.90 -1.23
CA GLN A 91 0.12 -4.03 -2.13
C GLN A 91 -0.23 -3.55 -3.53
N GLU A 92 -1.40 -3.92 -4.01
CA GLU A 92 -1.80 -3.53 -5.34
C GLU A 92 -1.89 -2.01 -5.46
N TYR A 93 -2.48 -1.37 -4.47
CA TYR A 93 -2.62 0.08 -4.50
C TYR A 93 -1.25 0.76 -4.47
N LEU A 94 -0.42 0.36 -3.53
CA LEU A 94 0.86 1.05 -3.35
C LEU A 94 1.84 0.76 -4.46
N SER A 95 1.76 -0.43 -5.07
CA SER A 95 2.67 -0.77 -6.14
C SER A 95 2.57 0.19 -7.32
N ALA A 96 1.41 0.79 -7.50
CA ALA A 96 1.23 1.73 -8.60
C ALA A 96 2.13 2.95 -8.46
N PHE A 97 2.60 3.23 -7.25
CA PHE A 97 3.44 4.40 -7.01
C PHE A 97 4.92 4.06 -6.86
N LEU A 98 5.26 2.78 -6.82
CA LEU A 98 6.62 2.40 -6.48
C LEU A 98 7.53 2.23 -7.70
N THR A 99 6.92 2.24 -8.89
CA THR A 99 7.70 2.20 -10.12
C THR A 99 7.21 3.32 -11.02
N PRO A 100 8.09 3.81 -11.88
CA PRO A 100 7.66 4.86 -12.79
C PRO A 100 6.65 4.32 -13.78
N PRO A 101 5.87 5.18 -14.40
CA PRO A 101 4.93 4.74 -15.43
C PRO A 101 5.69 4.12 -16.59
N ASP A 102 5.04 3.21 -17.30
CA ASP A 102 5.64 2.61 -18.46
C ASP A 102 5.94 3.67 -19.48
N GLU A 103 6.98 3.42 -20.27
CA GLU A 103 7.33 4.31 -21.30
C GLU A 103 6.20 4.51 -22.26
N ASP A 104 5.45 3.46 -22.55
CA ASP A 104 4.30 3.55 -23.42
C ASP A 104 3.28 4.50 -22.85
N ASP A 105 3.08 4.49 -21.56
CA ASP A 105 2.15 5.40 -20.96
C ASP A 105 2.62 6.83 -21.11
N LEU A 106 3.90 7.05 -21.04
CA LEU A 106 4.43 8.37 -21.16
C LEU A 106 4.36 8.91 -22.55
N GLU A 107 4.66 8.11 -23.52
CA GLU A 107 4.61 8.52 -24.85
C GLU A 107 3.34 8.43 -25.45
N GLY A 108 2.66 7.53 -25.07
CA GLY A 108 1.43 7.36 -25.64
C GLY A 108 0.65 8.41 -25.42
N ASN A 109 1.04 8.90 -25.00
CA ASN A 109 0.49 9.79 -24.85
C ASN A 109 -0.05 10.29 -25.49
#